data_ad67d35f2510b41dd1910c4134a39c0b
#
_entry.id   ad67d35f2510b41dd1910c4134a39c0b
#
_cell.length_a   1.000
_cell.length_b   1.000
_cell.length_c   1.000
_cell.angle_alpha   90.00
_cell.angle_beta   90.00
_cell.angle_gamma   90.00
#
_symmetry.space_group_name_H-M   'P 1'
#
loop_
_entity.id
_entity.type
_entity.pdbx_description
1 polymer ?
#
loop_
_entity_poly.entity_id
_entity_poly.type
_entity_poly.pdbx_seq_one_letter_code
_entity_poly.pdbx_strand_id
1 'polypeptide(L)'
;YHGNTLGALAIGGNAWRREPFLPLPLTATGNNVMAPSDMAAGFQTIANQGLHHEPYFVEFVAKPDGTRIYTHEVTGTQVLDPGVANATIATLKGVIRSGTGSRNLRNFPRTAAGKTGTQDNNTNAWMVGFTPELTTAVWVGNPDKYLPMENIPEFVAAGVDKVIGGTFPAAIWKATMDAALFGRP
;
A
#
# COMPACT_ATOMS: atom_id res chain seq x y z
N TYR A 1 -5.56 -15.42 4.04
CA TYR A 1 -6.57 -14.60 4.73
C TYR A 1 -7.89 -15.33 4.67
N HIS A 2 -8.26 -16.07 5.71
CA HIS A 2 -9.57 -16.71 5.76
C HIS A 2 -10.61 -15.69 6.19
N GLY A 3 -11.33 -15.22 5.22
CA GLY A 3 -12.60 -14.51 5.17
C GLY A 3 -13.25 -14.03 6.45
N ASN A 4 -12.63 -13.13 7.18
CA ASN A 4 -13.31 -12.44 8.26
C ASN A 4 -13.90 -11.15 7.74
N THR A 5 -15.20 -11.10 7.76
CA THR A 5 -16.07 -10.00 7.35
C THR A 5 -16.04 -8.78 8.29
N LEU A 6 -14.96 -8.56 9.02
CA LEU A 6 -14.85 -7.41 9.90
C LEU A 6 -14.49 -6.15 9.09
N GLY A 7 -15.19 -5.07 9.33
CA GLY A 7 -14.90 -3.77 8.72
C GLY A 7 -13.44 -3.30 8.91
N ALA A 8 -12.74 -3.85 9.89
CA ALA A 8 -11.32 -3.66 10.14
C ALA A 8 -10.39 -4.21 9.04
N LEU A 9 -10.88 -5.07 8.14
CA LEU A 9 -10.13 -5.55 6.97
C LEU A 9 -10.00 -4.49 5.87
N ALA A 10 -10.79 -3.42 5.93
CA ALA A 10 -10.62 -2.30 5.01
C ALA A 10 -9.30 -1.58 5.30
N ILE A 11 -8.68 -1.02 4.26
CA ILE A 11 -7.49 -0.17 4.43
C ILE A 11 -7.86 1.00 5.36
N GLY A 12 -7.18 1.09 6.49
CA GLY A 12 -7.47 2.07 7.54
C GLY A 12 -7.60 1.42 8.90
N GLY A 13 -8.10 0.18 8.98
CA GLY A 13 -8.11 -0.61 10.19
C GLY A 13 -6.83 -1.42 10.44
N ASN A 14 -5.87 -1.36 9.53
CA ASN A 14 -4.62 -2.10 9.60
C ASN A 14 -3.51 -1.20 10.13
N ALA A 15 -2.91 -1.59 11.24
CA ALA A 15 -1.73 -0.96 11.81
C ALA A 15 -0.49 -1.83 11.57
N TRP A 16 0.67 -1.21 11.42
CA TRP A 16 1.93 -1.94 11.35
C TRP A 16 2.34 -2.45 12.73
N ARG A 17 2.82 -3.71 12.81
CA ARG A 17 3.50 -4.28 13.98
C ARG A 17 4.82 -4.90 13.56
N ARG A 18 5.79 -4.90 14.49
CA ARG A 18 7.11 -5.55 14.31
C ARG A 18 7.08 -7.06 14.40
N GLU A 19 6.01 -7.64 14.95
CA GLU A 19 5.93 -9.09 15.14
C GLU A 19 5.36 -9.78 13.90
N PRO A 20 5.82 -11.00 13.62
CA PRO A 20 5.29 -11.77 12.51
C PRO A 20 3.78 -11.98 12.71
N PHE A 21 3.07 -12.01 11.61
CA PHE A 21 1.64 -12.26 11.55
C PHE A 21 1.31 -13.57 12.27
N LEU A 22 0.89 -13.49 13.52
CA LEU A 22 0.23 -14.60 14.17
C LEU A 22 -1.22 -14.59 13.69
N PRO A 23 -1.76 -15.73 13.22
CA PRO A 23 -3.20 -15.89 13.00
C PRO A 23 -3.90 -15.89 14.35
N LEU A 24 -3.89 -14.72 15.01
CA LEU A 24 -4.72 -14.54 16.17
C LEU A 24 -6.15 -14.65 15.69
N PRO A 25 -7.00 -15.42 16.39
CA PRO A 25 -8.43 -15.28 16.20
C PRO A 25 -8.69 -13.79 16.31
N LEU A 26 -9.39 -13.22 15.36
CA LEU A 26 -9.81 -11.84 15.34
C LEU A 26 -10.69 -11.62 16.56
N THR A 27 -10.00 -11.53 17.68
CA THR A 27 -10.59 -11.30 18.97
C THR A 27 -11.12 -9.88 19.00
N ALA A 28 -12.00 -9.64 19.89
CA ALA A 28 -12.79 -8.44 20.12
C ALA A 28 -12.08 -7.07 20.02
N THR A 29 -10.81 -7.03 19.69
CA THR A 29 -10.05 -5.80 19.46
C THR A 29 -10.05 -5.34 17.99
N GLY A 30 -10.54 -6.16 17.04
CA GLY A 30 -10.81 -5.76 15.66
C GLY A 30 -9.63 -5.26 14.81
N ASN A 31 -8.42 -5.31 15.32
CA ASN A 31 -7.25 -4.72 14.67
C ASN A 31 -6.43 -5.80 13.96
N ASN A 32 -6.59 -5.88 12.66
CA ASN A 32 -5.63 -6.59 11.80
C ASN A 32 -4.41 -5.70 11.59
N VAL A 33 -3.25 -6.25 11.88
CA VAL A 33 -1.97 -5.61 11.58
C VAL A 33 -1.43 -6.19 10.28
N MET A 34 -0.88 -5.34 9.44
CA MET A 34 -0.34 -5.71 8.14
C MET A 34 0.90 -4.88 7.86
N ALA A 35 1.96 -5.52 7.36
CA ALA A 35 3.15 -4.80 6.95
C ALA A 35 2.88 -4.02 5.63
N PRO A 36 3.56 -2.88 5.42
CA PRO A 36 3.48 -2.17 4.13
C PRO A 36 3.88 -3.05 2.94
N SER A 37 4.83 -3.97 3.11
CA SER A 37 5.21 -4.96 2.09
C SER A 37 4.05 -5.86 1.68
N ASP A 38 3.27 -6.36 2.64
CA ASP A 38 2.14 -7.26 2.37
C ASP A 38 1.01 -6.50 1.67
N MET A 39 0.79 -5.24 2.09
CA MET A 39 -0.17 -4.36 1.45
C MET A 39 0.24 -4.07 -0.01
N ALA A 40 1.54 -3.81 -0.26
CA ALA A 40 2.06 -3.62 -1.60
C ALA A 40 1.91 -4.89 -2.45
N ALA A 41 2.23 -6.08 -1.92
CA ALA A 41 2.07 -7.36 -2.61
C ALA A 41 0.61 -7.65 -2.99
N GLY A 42 -0.35 -7.34 -2.08
CA GLY A 42 -1.77 -7.44 -2.39
C GLY A 42 -2.22 -6.52 -3.53
N PHE A 43 -1.76 -5.27 -3.53
CA PHE A 43 -2.07 -4.32 -4.62
C PHE A 43 -1.33 -4.65 -5.91
N GLN A 44 -0.10 -5.19 -5.84
CA GLN A 44 0.61 -5.72 -7.01
C GLN A 44 -0.18 -6.86 -7.65
N THR A 45 -0.78 -7.74 -6.86
CA THR A 45 -1.63 -8.82 -7.37
C THR A 45 -2.81 -8.28 -8.18
N ILE A 46 -3.46 -7.21 -7.70
CA ILE A 46 -4.53 -6.53 -8.46
C ILE A 46 -3.96 -5.91 -9.73
N ALA A 47 -2.85 -5.16 -9.63
CA ALA A 47 -2.18 -4.52 -10.78
C ALA A 47 -1.79 -5.53 -11.85
N ASN A 48 -1.41 -6.75 -11.44
CA ASN A 48 -1.00 -7.87 -12.28
C ASN A 48 -2.18 -8.79 -12.66
N GLN A 49 -3.37 -8.22 -12.78
CA GLN A 49 -4.59 -8.90 -13.22
C GLN A 49 -4.95 -10.16 -12.41
N GLY A 50 -4.66 -10.12 -11.11
CA GLY A 50 -4.96 -11.22 -10.20
C GLY A 50 -3.87 -12.29 -10.08
N LEU A 51 -2.76 -12.14 -10.79
CA LEU A 51 -1.62 -13.03 -10.67
C LEU A 51 -0.75 -12.59 -9.49
N HIS A 52 -0.71 -13.41 -8.44
CA HIS A 52 0.09 -13.18 -7.23
C HIS A 52 1.50 -13.74 -7.40
N HIS A 53 2.48 -12.97 -7.00
CA HIS A 53 3.87 -13.38 -6.86
C HIS A 53 4.31 -13.16 -5.41
N GLU A 54 5.01 -14.13 -4.84
CA GLU A 54 5.62 -13.97 -3.52
C GLU A 54 6.74 -12.90 -3.57
N PRO A 55 6.76 -11.97 -2.62
CA PRO A 55 7.84 -10.98 -2.54
C PRO A 55 9.20 -11.64 -2.30
N TYR A 56 10.22 -11.19 -3.00
CA TYR A 56 11.61 -11.62 -2.81
C TYR A 56 12.55 -10.43 -2.81
N PHE A 57 13.73 -10.58 -2.19
CA PHE A 57 14.74 -9.53 -2.06
C PHE A 57 16.04 -9.85 -2.79
N VAL A 58 16.27 -11.12 -3.13
CA VAL A 58 17.49 -11.56 -3.81
C VAL A 58 17.11 -12.15 -5.15
N GLU A 59 17.38 -11.42 -6.22
CA GLU A 59 17.12 -11.86 -7.58
C GLU A 59 18.13 -12.93 -8.01
N PHE A 60 19.43 -12.70 -7.75
CA PHE A 60 20.47 -13.68 -7.98
C PHE A 60 21.67 -13.45 -7.05
N VAL A 61 22.48 -14.49 -6.90
CA VAL A 61 23.80 -14.43 -6.27
C VAL A 61 24.85 -14.88 -7.28
N ALA A 62 25.89 -14.08 -7.47
CA ALA A 62 27.00 -14.41 -8.36
C ALA A 62 28.32 -14.42 -7.61
N LYS A 63 29.28 -15.27 -8.08
CA LYS A 63 30.67 -15.23 -7.67
C LYS A 63 31.37 -14.01 -8.29
N PRO A 64 32.58 -13.65 -7.81
CA PRO A 64 33.37 -12.56 -8.38
C PRO A 64 33.68 -12.73 -9.89
N ASP A 65 33.71 -13.95 -10.38
CA ASP A 65 33.92 -14.28 -11.80
C ASP A 65 32.64 -14.14 -12.66
N GLY A 66 31.52 -13.71 -12.04
CA GLY A 66 30.24 -13.54 -12.72
C GLY A 66 29.37 -14.80 -12.78
N THR A 67 29.85 -15.96 -12.34
CA THR A 67 29.09 -17.21 -12.32
C THR A 67 27.92 -17.09 -11.34
N ARG A 68 26.68 -17.21 -11.82
CA ARG A 68 25.50 -17.23 -10.95
C ARG A 68 25.41 -18.55 -10.20
N ILE A 69 25.33 -18.48 -8.88
CA ILE A 69 25.17 -19.64 -7.99
C ILE A 69 23.76 -19.79 -7.44
N TYR A 70 22.95 -18.74 -7.59
CA TYR A 70 21.52 -18.72 -7.28
C TYR A 70 20.83 -17.74 -8.24
N THR A 71 19.67 -18.10 -8.70
CA THR A 71 18.73 -17.19 -9.40
C THR A 71 17.34 -17.49 -8.86
N HIS A 72 16.62 -16.45 -8.44
CA HIS A 72 15.25 -16.58 -8.02
C HIS A 72 14.35 -16.95 -9.22
N GLU A 73 13.56 -18.02 -9.06
CA GLU A 73 12.55 -18.38 -10.05
C GLU A 73 11.25 -17.63 -9.71
N VAL A 74 10.85 -16.72 -10.59
CA VAL A 74 9.60 -15.98 -10.44
C VAL A 74 8.45 -16.89 -10.82
N THR A 75 7.70 -17.35 -9.83
CA THR A 75 6.47 -18.13 -10.02
C THR A 75 5.26 -17.29 -9.61
N GLY A 76 4.13 -17.49 -10.28
CA GLY A 76 2.89 -16.78 -9.96
C GLY A 76 1.71 -17.73 -9.84
N THR A 77 0.78 -17.37 -8.97
CA THR A 77 -0.50 -18.09 -8.78
C THR A 77 -1.65 -17.15 -9.10
N GLN A 78 -2.56 -17.58 -9.98
CA GLN A 78 -3.78 -16.83 -10.26
C GLN A 78 -4.73 -16.95 -9.07
N VAL A 79 -4.90 -15.86 -8.32
CA VAL A 79 -5.73 -15.81 -7.09
C VAL A 79 -7.00 -14.98 -7.26
N LEU A 80 -7.09 -14.14 -8.29
CA LEU A 80 -8.29 -13.40 -8.67
C LEU A 80 -8.54 -13.60 -10.18
N ASP A 81 -9.81 -13.64 -10.54
CA ASP A 81 -10.19 -13.58 -11.96
C ASP A 81 -9.71 -12.27 -12.60
N PRO A 82 -9.10 -12.30 -13.81
CA PRO A 82 -8.62 -11.10 -14.47
C PRO A 82 -9.70 -10.04 -14.72
N GLY A 83 -10.94 -10.44 -14.97
CA GLY A 83 -12.07 -9.52 -15.12
C GLY A 83 -12.40 -8.80 -13.82
N VAL A 84 -12.35 -9.50 -12.68
CA VAL A 84 -12.53 -8.92 -11.34
C VAL A 84 -11.39 -7.95 -11.03
N ALA A 85 -10.14 -8.33 -11.30
CA ALA A 85 -8.99 -7.46 -11.12
C ALA A 85 -9.10 -6.18 -11.96
N ASN A 86 -9.46 -6.28 -13.24
CA ASN A 86 -9.64 -5.14 -14.14
C ASN A 86 -10.77 -4.22 -13.70
N ALA A 87 -11.90 -4.75 -13.25
CA ALA A 87 -13.00 -3.95 -12.70
C ALA A 87 -12.56 -3.21 -11.42
N THR A 88 -11.77 -3.87 -10.57
CA THR A 88 -11.17 -3.27 -9.38
C THR A 88 -10.23 -2.13 -9.74
N ILE A 89 -9.32 -2.33 -10.72
CA ILE A 89 -8.42 -1.30 -11.22
C ILE A 89 -9.19 -0.08 -11.73
N ALA A 90 -10.25 -0.30 -12.52
CA ALA A 90 -11.08 0.78 -13.04
C ALA A 90 -11.71 1.62 -11.91
N THR A 91 -12.19 0.96 -10.85
CA THR A 91 -12.75 1.63 -9.67
C THR A 91 -11.67 2.41 -8.90
N LEU A 92 -10.49 1.81 -8.69
CA LEU A 92 -9.38 2.42 -7.95
C LEU A 92 -8.77 3.64 -8.66
N LYS A 93 -8.88 3.74 -9.98
CA LYS A 93 -8.51 4.97 -10.72
C LYS A 93 -9.34 6.18 -10.28
N GLY A 94 -10.59 5.97 -9.91
CA GLY A 94 -11.48 7.01 -9.39
C GLY A 94 -10.96 7.64 -8.09
N VAL A 95 -10.33 6.86 -7.22
CA VAL A 95 -9.75 7.35 -5.95
C VAL A 95 -8.66 8.41 -6.20
N ILE A 96 -7.86 8.21 -7.23
CA ILE A 96 -6.76 9.11 -7.62
C ILE A 96 -7.32 10.39 -8.28
N ARG A 97 -8.27 10.24 -9.19
CA ARG A 97 -8.75 11.36 -10.03
C ARG A 97 -9.69 12.31 -9.30
N SER A 98 -10.64 11.79 -8.55
CA SER A 98 -11.73 12.55 -7.94
C SER A 98 -12.12 12.09 -6.54
N GLY A 99 -11.58 10.96 -6.06
CA GLY A 99 -11.88 10.39 -4.75
C GLY A 99 -10.98 10.93 -3.65
N THR A 100 -10.82 10.13 -2.60
CA THR A 100 -10.12 10.49 -1.36
C THR A 100 -8.63 10.75 -1.50
N GLY A 101 -8.00 10.30 -2.59
CA GLY A 101 -6.59 10.60 -2.93
C GLY A 101 -6.41 11.88 -3.75
N SER A 102 -7.48 12.43 -4.33
CA SER A 102 -7.39 13.45 -5.37
C SER A 102 -6.75 14.78 -4.93
N ARG A 103 -6.78 15.10 -3.62
CA ARG A 103 -6.12 16.31 -3.09
C ARG A 103 -4.66 16.42 -3.54
N ASN A 104 -3.91 15.34 -3.45
CA ASN A 104 -2.48 15.30 -3.79
C ASN A 104 -2.19 14.60 -5.12
N LEU A 105 -3.12 13.79 -5.65
CA LEU A 105 -2.85 12.87 -6.75
C LEU A 105 -3.59 13.19 -8.05
N ARG A 106 -4.56 14.10 -8.05
CA ARG A 106 -5.35 14.45 -9.26
C ARG A 106 -4.49 14.78 -10.48
N ASN A 107 -3.34 15.46 -10.25
CA ASN A 107 -2.42 15.88 -11.29
C ASN A 107 -1.19 14.96 -11.40
N PHE A 108 -1.28 13.72 -10.89
CA PHE A 108 -0.21 12.74 -11.11
C PHE A 108 -0.12 12.43 -12.61
N PRO A 109 1.08 12.53 -13.23
CA PRO A 109 1.21 12.58 -14.69
C PRO A 109 1.01 11.24 -15.39
N ARG A 110 0.87 10.14 -14.63
CA ARG A 110 0.72 8.78 -15.16
C ARG A 110 -0.64 8.18 -14.82
N THR A 111 -1.05 7.17 -15.57
CA THR A 111 -2.20 6.36 -15.18
C THR A 111 -1.87 5.60 -13.91
N ALA A 112 -2.63 5.88 -12.85
CA ALA A 112 -2.47 5.24 -11.56
C ALA A 112 -3.81 4.82 -10.98
N ALA A 113 -3.76 3.78 -10.16
CA ALA A 113 -4.89 3.30 -9.38
C ALA A 113 -4.44 3.10 -7.92
N GLY A 114 -5.31 3.28 -6.95
CA GLY A 114 -4.92 3.13 -5.55
C GLY A 114 -6.06 3.38 -4.59
N LYS A 115 -5.77 3.23 -3.30
CA LYS A 115 -6.71 3.41 -2.21
C LYS A 115 -6.05 4.10 -1.03
N THR A 116 -6.74 5.07 -0.47
CA THR A 116 -6.41 5.67 0.82
C THR A 116 -7.02 4.87 1.96
N GLY A 117 -6.38 4.90 3.11
CA GLY A 117 -6.92 4.33 4.34
C GLY A 117 -6.71 5.29 5.50
N THR A 118 -7.66 5.33 6.43
CA THR A 118 -7.56 6.11 7.66
C THR A 118 -8.29 5.34 8.75
N GLN A 119 -7.62 5.10 9.85
CA GLN A 119 -8.23 4.50 11.03
C GLN A 119 -8.88 5.58 11.90
N ASP A 120 -9.83 5.18 12.75
CA ASP A 120 -10.49 6.05 13.70
C ASP A 120 -9.49 6.87 14.51
N ASN A 121 -9.88 8.10 14.87
CA ASN A 121 -9.03 9.08 15.55
C ASN A 121 -7.71 9.38 14.81
N ASN A 122 -7.62 9.12 13.51
CA ASN A 122 -6.45 9.39 12.67
C ASN A 122 -5.14 8.79 13.20
N THR A 123 -5.22 7.62 13.84
CA THR A 123 -4.05 6.96 14.44
C THR A 123 -3.18 6.23 13.42
N ASN A 124 -3.75 5.88 12.27
CA ASN A 124 -3.06 5.25 11.14
C ASN A 124 -3.61 5.80 9.83
N ALA A 125 -2.73 6.14 8.93
CA ALA A 125 -3.09 6.65 7.62
C ALA A 125 -2.28 5.94 6.52
N TRP A 126 -2.95 5.55 5.44
CA TRP A 126 -2.40 4.77 4.35
C TRP A 126 -2.64 5.41 3.00
N MET A 127 -1.67 5.25 2.11
CA MET A 127 -1.87 5.33 0.67
C MET A 127 -1.17 4.15 0.02
N VAL A 128 -1.93 3.34 -0.69
CA VAL A 128 -1.40 2.23 -1.49
C VAL A 128 -1.88 2.40 -2.91
N GLY A 129 -0.97 2.28 -3.86
CA GLY A 129 -1.33 2.47 -5.25
C GLY A 129 -0.23 2.02 -6.19
N PHE A 130 -0.56 1.99 -7.46
CA PHE A 130 0.32 1.48 -8.51
C PHE A 130 0.11 2.21 -9.84
N THR A 131 1.17 2.17 -10.63
CA THR A 131 1.15 2.33 -12.10
C THR A 131 1.38 0.96 -12.74
N PRO A 132 1.39 0.82 -14.06
CA PRO A 132 1.78 -0.44 -14.70
C PRO A 132 3.19 -0.93 -14.30
N GLU A 133 4.08 -0.02 -13.88
CA GLU A 133 5.50 -0.32 -13.66
C GLU A 133 5.85 -0.53 -12.18
N LEU A 134 5.09 0.07 -11.26
CA LEU A 134 5.49 0.11 -9.85
C LEU A 134 4.29 0.15 -8.91
N THR A 135 4.35 -0.64 -7.84
CA THR A 135 3.42 -0.58 -6.71
C THR A 135 4.13 -0.04 -5.47
N THR A 136 3.50 0.89 -4.79
CA THR A 136 4.02 1.52 -3.57
C THR A 136 2.95 1.56 -2.48
N ALA A 137 3.33 1.19 -1.27
CA ALA A 137 2.51 1.34 -0.06
C ALA A 137 3.19 2.30 0.91
N VAL A 138 2.44 3.26 1.40
CA VAL A 138 2.88 4.25 2.39
C VAL A 138 1.97 4.16 3.60
N TRP A 139 2.58 4.01 4.77
CA TRP A 139 1.92 4.10 6.05
C TRP A 139 2.51 5.23 6.88
N VAL A 140 1.65 5.97 7.55
CA VAL A 140 2.01 7.02 8.51
C VAL A 140 1.25 6.74 9.80
N GLY A 141 1.97 6.65 10.90
CA GLY A 141 1.43 6.35 12.22
C GLY A 141 2.54 6.18 13.25
N ASN A 142 2.16 5.85 14.47
CA ASN A 142 3.13 5.50 15.52
C ASN A 142 3.24 3.98 15.61
N PRO A 143 4.46 3.39 15.55
CA PRO A 143 4.63 1.93 15.54
C PRO A 143 4.29 1.25 16.87
N ASP A 144 4.35 1.98 17.96
CA ASP A 144 4.22 1.41 19.30
C ASP A 144 2.85 1.69 19.95
N LYS A 145 2.16 2.75 19.50
CA LYS A 145 0.91 3.23 20.12
C LYS A 145 -0.06 3.79 19.09
N TYR A 146 -1.35 3.70 19.38
CA TYR A 146 -2.39 4.39 18.61
C TYR A 146 -2.48 5.85 19.08
N LEU A 147 -1.59 6.70 18.56
CA LEU A 147 -1.58 8.13 18.86
C LEU A 147 -2.36 8.88 17.77
N PRO A 148 -3.36 9.68 18.14
CA PRO A 148 -4.08 10.53 17.21
C PRO A 148 -3.11 11.52 16.50
N MET A 149 -3.20 11.59 15.19
CA MET A 149 -2.42 12.53 14.38
C MET A 149 -3.31 13.72 13.97
N GLU A 150 -3.84 14.43 14.97
CA GLU A 150 -4.69 15.59 14.80
C GLU A 150 -4.11 16.79 15.56
N ASN A 151 -4.21 17.99 14.96
CA ASN A 151 -3.81 19.25 15.56
C ASN A 151 -2.35 19.28 16.06
N ILE A 152 -1.47 18.50 15.42
CA ILE A 152 -0.03 18.51 15.71
C ILE A 152 0.53 19.82 15.13
N PRO A 153 1.18 20.70 15.92
CA PRO A 153 1.57 22.05 15.49
C PRO A 153 2.38 22.07 14.18
N GLU A 154 3.32 21.14 14.04
CA GLU A 154 4.17 21.03 12.86
C GLU A 154 3.37 20.64 11.60
N PHE A 155 2.35 19.84 11.77
CA PHE A 155 1.49 19.39 10.66
C PHE A 155 0.49 20.48 10.29
N VAL A 156 -0.05 21.18 11.29
CA VAL A 156 -0.92 22.36 11.07
C VAL A 156 -0.17 23.45 10.32
N ALA A 157 1.09 23.73 10.69
CA ALA A 157 1.95 24.64 9.97
C ALA A 157 2.20 24.25 8.50
N ALA A 158 2.14 22.94 8.21
CA ALA A 158 2.20 22.39 6.85
C ALA A 158 0.81 22.31 6.16
N GLY A 159 -0.23 22.89 6.75
CA GLY A 159 -1.60 22.89 6.21
C GLY A 159 -2.35 21.58 6.37
N VAL A 160 -1.99 20.76 7.36
CA VAL A 160 -2.62 19.47 7.64
C VAL A 160 -3.07 19.39 9.10
N ASP A 161 -4.33 19.69 9.37
CA ASP A 161 -4.92 19.61 10.72
C ASP A 161 -5.11 18.16 11.18
N LYS A 162 -5.39 17.24 10.22
CA LYS A 162 -5.60 15.81 10.46
C LYS A 162 -4.86 14.99 9.41
N VAL A 163 -4.07 14.02 9.88
CA VAL A 163 -3.40 13.09 8.98
C VAL A 163 -4.37 12.00 8.56
N ILE A 164 -4.75 12.05 7.30
CA ILE A 164 -5.57 11.03 6.62
C ILE A 164 -4.82 10.49 5.42
N GLY A 165 -5.26 9.37 4.86
CA GLY A 165 -4.56 8.75 3.72
C GLY A 165 -4.36 9.66 2.52
N GLY A 166 -5.28 10.63 2.31
CA GLY A 166 -5.19 11.64 1.24
C GLY A 166 -4.24 12.81 1.51
N THR A 167 -3.65 12.93 2.70
CA THR A 167 -2.70 13.99 3.07
C THR A 167 -1.25 13.51 2.93
N PHE A 168 -0.49 13.42 4.03
CA PHE A 168 0.92 13.03 3.97
C PHE A 168 1.16 11.67 3.29
N PRO A 169 0.39 10.58 3.55
CA PRO A 169 0.63 9.33 2.84
C PRO A 169 0.54 9.48 1.31
N ALA A 170 -0.46 10.21 0.81
CA ALA A 170 -0.61 10.44 -0.63
C ALA A 170 0.49 11.35 -1.18
N ALA A 171 0.93 12.37 -0.42
CA ALA A 171 2.03 13.24 -0.84
C ALA A 171 3.37 12.48 -0.91
N ILE A 172 3.66 11.64 0.10
CA ILE A 172 4.84 10.77 0.12
C ILE A 172 4.78 9.78 -1.04
N TRP A 173 3.64 9.12 -1.22
CA TRP A 173 3.43 8.21 -2.34
C TRP A 173 3.74 8.88 -3.68
N LYS A 174 3.19 10.08 -3.90
CA LYS A 174 3.43 10.84 -5.13
C LYS A 174 4.91 11.14 -5.33
N ALA A 175 5.58 11.68 -4.32
CA ALA A 175 7.00 12.00 -4.41
C ALA A 175 7.87 10.77 -4.69
N THR A 176 7.55 9.63 -4.05
CA THR A 176 8.24 8.35 -4.29
C THR A 176 8.04 7.87 -5.72
N MET A 177 6.80 7.91 -6.23
CA MET A 177 6.48 7.47 -7.58
C MET A 177 7.08 8.39 -8.63
N ASP A 178 7.03 9.71 -8.42
CA ASP A 178 7.65 10.69 -9.32
C ASP A 178 9.17 10.44 -9.44
N ALA A 179 9.85 10.20 -8.30
CA ALA A 179 11.28 9.93 -8.28
C ALA A 179 11.64 8.58 -8.90
N ALA A 180 10.92 7.50 -8.54
CA ALA A 180 11.20 6.14 -8.99
C ALA A 180 10.91 5.94 -10.49
N LEU A 181 9.96 6.69 -11.03
CA LEU A 181 9.55 6.61 -12.44
C LEU A 181 10.16 7.72 -13.31
N PHE A 182 11.02 8.56 -12.72
CA PHE A 182 11.72 9.61 -13.50
C PHE A 182 12.51 9.01 -14.65
N GLY A 183 12.32 9.56 -15.86
CA GLY A 183 13.00 9.08 -17.08
C GLY A 183 12.52 7.72 -17.61
N ARG A 184 11.51 7.11 -17.01
CA ARG A 184 10.84 5.93 -17.56
C ARG A 184 9.69 6.35 -18.50
N PRO A 185 9.37 5.50 -19.52
CA PRO A 185 8.29 5.80 -20.46
C PRO A 185 6.92 5.90 -19.79
#